data_cfa9e3a3a5360e13575d15730ab33019
#
_entry.id   cfa9e3a3a5360e13575d15730ab33019
#
_cell.length_a   1.000
_cell.length_b   1.000
_cell.length_c   1.000
_cell.angle_alpha   90.00
_cell.angle_beta   90.00
_cell.angle_gamma   90.00
#
_symmetry.space_group_name_H-M   'P 1'
#
loop_
_entity.id
_entity.type
_entity.pdbx_description
1 polymer ?
#
loop_
_entity_poly.entity_id
_entity_poly.type
_entity_poly.pdbx_seq_one_letter_code
_entity_poly.pdbx_strand_id
1 'polypeptide(L)'
;MIRRVLGVLLAGGAVLGLGPTRLAAQPLPIADAHIHYSQPDWDSHPPERVLGILARANVVRALVSSTPDDGTLKLYERAPKLVVPFLRPYRTRGDMSGWPRDPGVAAYVEERLKKGIYRGIGEFHLSASDADAPVVQRFAALAAQQKLFLHAHVDDVTVEKLLTLYPGVRILWAHAGMSAGAATVGRLVGRFPNLWVELALRVDVAASGGGLDPEWRAVFLRHPDRFLVGTDTWVTSRWDTLVDGMKPVQSWLAQLPRGVAEQIAYRNAERLFPPN
;
A
#
# COMPACT_ATOMS: atom_id res chain seq x y z
N MET A 1 -89.27 -16.54 20.00
CA MET A 1 -87.96 -16.83 20.56
C MET A 1 -86.94 -16.62 19.44
N ILE A 2 -86.20 -15.48 19.49
CA ILE A 2 -85.22 -15.11 18.47
C ILE A 2 -83.89 -15.20 19.08
N ARG A 3 -83.02 -16.13 18.62
CA ARG A 3 -81.62 -16.25 19.02
C ARG A 3 -80.81 -15.32 18.17
N ARG A 4 -80.15 -14.34 18.79
CA ARG A 4 -79.08 -13.50 18.20
C ARG A 4 -77.79 -14.27 18.26
N VAL A 5 -77.12 -14.44 17.11
CA VAL A 5 -75.72 -14.96 16.99
C VAL A 5 -74.83 -13.77 16.92
N LEU A 6 -73.93 -13.71 17.88
CA LEU A 6 -72.88 -12.67 17.99
C LEU A 6 -71.63 -13.14 17.20
N GLY A 7 -71.31 -12.49 16.10
CA GLY A 7 -70.14 -12.74 15.30
C GLY A 7 -68.94 -11.97 15.90
N VAL A 8 -67.87 -12.70 16.28
CA VAL A 8 -66.58 -12.13 16.71
C VAL A 8 -65.72 -11.95 15.47
N LEU A 9 -65.40 -10.72 15.14
CA LEU A 9 -64.39 -10.35 14.12
C LEU A 9 -63.01 -10.39 14.79
N LEU A 10 -62.16 -11.35 14.41
CA LEU A 10 -60.74 -11.38 14.72
C LEU A 10 -59.98 -10.49 13.74
N ALA A 11 -59.53 -9.33 14.17
CA ALA A 11 -58.62 -8.48 13.40
C ALA A 11 -57.17 -9.05 13.52
N GLY A 12 -56.70 -9.70 12.43
CA GLY A 12 -55.33 -10.15 12.33
C GLY A 12 -54.40 -8.96 12.06
N GLY A 13 -53.66 -8.52 13.09
CA GLY A 13 -52.60 -7.52 12.95
C GLY A 13 -51.37 -8.15 12.28
N ALA A 14 -51.04 -7.76 11.04
CA ALA A 14 -49.78 -8.10 10.39
C ALA A 14 -48.64 -7.31 11.05
N VAL A 15 -47.82 -7.99 11.82
CA VAL A 15 -46.56 -7.44 12.33
C VAL A 15 -45.56 -7.46 11.18
N LEU A 16 -45.37 -6.32 10.51
CA LEU A 16 -44.26 -6.11 9.59
C LEU A 16 -42.96 -6.14 10.37
N GLY A 17 -42.26 -7.28 10.34
CA GLY A 17 -40.92 -7.43 10.91
C GLY A 17 -39.92 -6.53 10.16
N LEU A 18 -39.54 -5.44 10.74
CA LEU A 18 -38.37 -4.68 10.32
C LEU A 18 -37.15 -5.58 10.53
N GLY A 19 -36.67 -6.20 9.44
CA GLY A 19 -35.41 -6.90 9.44
C GLY A 19 -34.27 -5.96 9.90
N PRO A 20 -33.21 -6.48 10.54
CA PRO A 20 -32.11 -5.63 11.00
C PRO A 20 -31.51 -4.90 9.79
N THR A 21 -31.66 -3.59 9.73
CA THR A 21 -30.89 -2.73 8.84
C THR A 21 -29.43 -2.95 9.15
N ARG A 22 -28.71 -3.66 8.26
CA ARG A 22 -27.26 -3.72 8.32
C ARG A 22 -26.78 -2.28 8.13
N LEU A 23 -26.37 -1.64 9.21
CA LEU A 23 -25.58 -0.43 9.12
C LEU A 23 -24.38 -0.76 8.22
N ALA A 24 -24.26 -0.02 7.11
CA ALA A 24 -23.09 -0.12 6.26
C ALA A 24 -21.85 0.10 7.15
N ALA A 25 -20.95 -0.88 7.16
CA ALA A 25 -19.74 -0.77 7.95
C ALA A 25 -18.97 0.49 7.50
N GLN A 26 -18.56 1.32 8.46
CA GLN A 26 -17.76 2.51 8.16
C GLN A 26 -16.49 2.10 7.39
N PRO A 27 -16.10 2.88 6.36
CA PRO A 27 -14.87 2.60 5.62
C PRO A 27 -13.67 2.51 6.57
N LEU A 28 -12.80 1.53 6.33
CA LEU A 28 -11.59 1.36 7.13
C LEU A 28 -10.64 2.55 6.90
N PRO A 29 -9.90 2.99 7.94
CA PRO A 29 -8.73 3.83 7.72
C PRO A 29 -7.72 3.08 6.84
N ILE A 30 -6.99 3.81 6.00
CA ILE A 30 -6.00 3.25 5.08
C ILE A 30 -4.61 3.76 5.44
N ALA A 31 -3.65 2.85 5.52
CA ALA A 31 -2.25 3.18 5.40
C ALA A 31 -1.82 2.94 3.95
N ASP A 32 -1.61 4.01 3.21
CA ASP A 32 -1.19 3.94 1.81
C ASP A 32 0.32 3.74 1.73
N ALA A 33 0.73 2.57 1.29
CA ALA A 33 2.13 2.14 1.27
C ALA A 33 2.88 2.52 -0.02
N HIS A 34 2.25 3.28 -0.94
CA HIS A 34 2.89 3.66 -2.20
C HIS A 34 2.38 5.00 -2.72
N ILE A 35 3.09 6.06 -2.40
CA ILE A 35 2.77 7.42 -2.83
C ILE A 35 4.01 8.10 -3.39
N HIS A 36 3.83 8.81 -4.52
CA HIS A 36 4.80 9.74 -5.07
C HIS A 36 4.24 11.16 -5.07
N TYR A 37 5.04 12.11 -4.64
CA TYR A 37 4.77 13.54 -4.75
C TYR A 37 5.97 14.21 -5.42
N SER A 38 6.07 14.02 -6.73
CA SER A 38 7.23 14.40 -7.52
C SER A 38 7.11 15.82 -8.09
N GLN A 39 8.20 16.37 -8.62
CA GLN A 39 8.25 17.75 -9.08
C GLN A 39 7.10 18.18 -10.00
N PRO A 40 6.60 17.37 -10.95
CA PRO A 40 5.48 17.75 -11.80
C PRO A 40 4.17 18.03 -11.06
N ASP A 41 4.04 17.55 -9.81
CA ASP A 41 2.81 17.71 -9.02
C ASP A 41 2.74 19.06 -8.30
N TRP A 42 3.88 19.69 -8.02
CA TRP A 42 3.98 20.75 -7.01
C TRP A 42 3.16 21.99 -7.33
N ASP A 43 3.08 22.41 -8.60
CA ASP A 43 2.35 23.60 -9.00
C ASP A 43 0.83 23.41 -8.96
N SER A 44 0.36 22.25 -9.43
CA SER A 44 -1.07 21.94 -9.51
C SER A 44 -1.64 21.35 -8.24
N HIS A 45 -0.80 20.69 -7.45
CA HIS A 45 -1.15 20.00 -6.20
C HIS A 45 -0.20 20.45 -5.07
N PRO A 46 -0.32 21.68 -4.54
CA PRO A 46 0.49 22.09 -3.40
C PRO A 46 0.26 21.15 -2.20
N PRO A 47 1.18 21.08 -1.23
CA PRO A 47 1.12 20.13 -0.14
C PRO A 47 -0.20 20.11 0.62
N GLU A 48 -0.81 21.26 0.84
CA GLU A 48 -2.10 21.38 1.54
C GLU A 48 -3.24 20.72 0.77
N ARG A 49 -3.24 20.84 -0.57
CA ARG A 49 -4.20 20.13 -1.44
C ARG A 49 -4.00 18.63 -1.36
N VAL A 50 -2.76 18.15 -1.44
CA VAL A 50 -2.42 16.72 -1.34
C VAL A 50 -2.86 16.16 0.01
N LEU A 51 -2.53 16.82 1.11
CA LEU A 51 -2.95 16.41 2.45
C LEU A 51 -4.47 16.38 2.59
N GLY A 52 -5.16 17.35 1.98
CA GLY A 52 -6.63 17.36 1.92
C GLY A 52 -7.21 16.20 1.09
N ILE A 53 -6.56 15.77 0.01
CA ILE A 53 -6.94 14.58 -0.78
C ILE A 53 -6.78 13.32 0.07
N LEU A 54 -5.63 13.15 0.72
CA LEU A 54 -5.36 11.99 1.58
C LEU A 54 -6.37 11.89 2.73
N ALA A 55 -6.72 13.01 3.37
CA ALA A 55 -7.74 13.04 4.40
C ALA A 55 -9.12 12.59 3.90
N ARG A 56 -9.56 13.08 2.72
CA ARG A 56 -10.83 12.64 2.11
C ARG A 56 -10.83 11.17 1.69
N ALA A 57 -9.67 10.62 1.36
CA ALA A 57 -9.48 9.20 1.05
C ALA A 57 -9.39 8.32 2.30
N ASN A 58 -9.55 8.91 3.50
CA ASN A 58 -9.37 8.24 4.80
C ASN A 58 -7.98 7.62 4.99
N VAL A 59 -6.94 8.26 4.42
CA VAL A 59 -5.54 7.85 4.59
C VAL A 59 -5.01 8.38 5.91
N VAL A 60 -4.60 7.47 6.79
CA VAL A 60 -4.06 7.76 8.14
C VAL A 60 -2.55 7.63 8.23
N ARG A 61 -1.92 6.95 7.25
CA ARG A 61 -0.47 6.84 7.07
C ARG A 61 -0.17 6.81 5.57
N ALA A 62 0.92 7.46 5.17
CA ALA A 62 1.30 7.60 3.76
C ALA A 62 2.81 7.36 3.63
N LEU A 63 3.21 6.25 3.01
CA LEU A 63 4.61 6.00 2.64
C LEU A 63 4.89 6.79 1.36
N VAL A 64 5.73 7.81 1.48
CA VAL A 64 5.99 8.75 0.39
C VAL A 64 7.44 8.64 -0.08
N SER A 65 7.62 8.44 -1.38
CA SER A 65 8.91 8.49 -2.05
C SER A 65 8.81 9.33 -3.34
N SER A 66 9.62 10.36 -3.48
CA SER A 66 9.46 11.38 -4.54
C SER A 66 10.71 11.55 -5.39
N THR A 67 10.54 12.10 -6.58
CA THR A 67 11.64 12.49 -7.49
C THR A 67 11.50 13.98 -7.85
N PRO A 68 12.44 14.85 -7.40
CA PRO A 68 13.44 14.57 -6.37
C PRO A 68 12.82 14.34 -4.98
N ASP A 69 13.62 13.85 -4.03
CA ASP A 69 13.23 13.59 -2.63
C ASP A 69 12.62 14.81 -1.91
N ASP A 70 12.91 16.00 -2.39
CA ASP A 70 12.35 17.27 -1.84
C ASP A 70 10.81 17.26 -1.78
N GLY A 71 10.13 16.50 -2.67
CA GLY A 71 8.69 16.31 -2.58
C GLY A 71 8.27 15.55 -1.31
N THR A 72 8.98 14.47 -0.97
CA THR A 72 8.79 13.73 0.28
C THR A 72 8.95 14.65 1.49
N LEU A 73 10.02 15.46 1.50
CA LEU A 73 10.32 16.39 2.58
C LEU A 73 9.23 17.46 2.72
N LYS A 74 8.74 18.03 1.61
CA LYS A 74 7.64 19.02 1.61
C LYS A 74 6.38 18.50 2.33
N LEU A 75 6.01 17.25 2.11
CA LEU A 75 4.85 16.66 2.79
C LEU A 75 5.17 16.28 4.24
N TYR A 76 6.37 15.72 4.48
CA TYR A 76 6.78 15.33 5.82
C TYR A 76 6.86 16.50 6.81
N GLU A 77 7.40 17.63 6.39
CA GLU A 77 7.50 18.83 7.21
C GLU A 77 6.12 19.34 7.68
N ARG A 78 5.08 19.19 6.85
CA ARG A 78 3.72 19.61 7.17
C ARG A 78 2.92 18.60 7.97
N ALA A 79 3.19 17.31 7.77
CA ALA A 79 2.41 16.23 8.37
C ALA A 79 3.29 15.05 8.83
N PRO A 80 4.23 15.27 9.78
CA PRO A 80 5.22 14.25 10.17
C PRO A 80 4.60 13.00 10.83
N LYS A 81 3.37 13.12 11.36
CA LYS A 81 2.63 11.97 11.91
C LYS A 81 1.91 11.15 10.84
N LEU A 82 1.59 11.75 9.70
CA LEU A 82 0.94 11.08 8.57
C LEU A 82 1.97 10.44 7.64
N VAL A 83 3.01 11.20 7.27
CA VAL A 83 3.98 10.82 6.25
C VAL A 83 5.07 9.93 6.83
N VAL A 84 5.33 8.82 6.17
CA VAL A 84 6.46 7.91 6.39
C VAL A 84 7.44 8.12 5.24
N PRO A 85 8.58 8.79 5.45
CA PRO A 85 9.52 9.08 4.38
C PRO A 85 10.23 7.82 3.89
N PHE A 86 10.17 7.60 2.58
CA PHE A 86 11.01 6.68 1.85
C PHE A 86 11.89 7.47 0.89
N LEU A 87 13.11 7.07 0.73
CA LEU A 87 14.09 7.77 -0.10
C LEU A 87 14.18 7.13 -1.48
N ARG A 88 13.53 7.74 -2.48
CA ARG A 88 13.66 7.31 -3.87
C ARG A 88 15.08 7.61 -4.38
N PRO A 89 15.80 6.65 -4.98
CA PRO A 89 17.19 6.86 -5.37
C PRO A 89 17.32 7.61 -6.71
N TYR A 90 16.34 8.44 -7.05
CA TYR A 90 16.31 9.21 -8.28
C TYR A 90 16.41 10.71 -8.00
N ARG A 91 17.53 11.33 -8.37
CA ARG A 91 17.72 12.78 -8.35
C ARG A 91 16.82 13.45 -9.39
N THR A 92 16.66 12.75 -10.53
CA THR A 92 15.78 13.11 -11.65
C THR A 92 15.19 11.83 -12.26
N ARG A 93 14.21 11.96 -13.13
CA ARG A 93 13.67 10.82 -13.90
C ARG A 93 14.72 10.10 -14.76
N GLY A 94 15.80 10.80 -15.15
CA GLY A 94 16.89 10.21 -15.93
C GLY A 94 17.66 9.11 -15.19
N ASP A 95 17.66 9.12 -13.86
CA ASP A 95 18.36 8.10 -13.07
C ASP A 95 17.69 6.72 -13.14
N MET A 96 16.42 6.63 -13.54
CA MET A 96 15.62 5.41 -13.48
C MET A 96 16.24 4.18 -14.17
N SER A 97 16.96 4.39 -15.29
CA SER A 97 17.55 3.30 -16.07
C SER A 97 19.00 2.97 -15.69
N GLY A 98 19.76 3.93 -15.15
CA GLY A 98 21.21 3.80 -14.94
C GLY A 98 21.65 3.71 -13.47
N TRP A 99 20.77 3.97 -12.55
CA TRP A 99 21.08 4.09 -11.12
C TRP A 99 21.86 2.91 -10.49
N PRO A 100 21.67 1.62 -10.92
CA PRO A 100 22.33 0.50 -10.24
C PRO A 100 23.87 0.54 -10.36
N ARG A 101 24.40 1.33 -11.30
CA ARG A 101 25.83 1.46 -11.60
C ARG A 101 26.37 2.88 -11.46
N ASP A 102 25.54 3.85 -11.08
CA ASP A 102 25.95 5.25 -10.91
C ASP A 102 26.38 5.53 -9.46
N PRO A 103 27.70 5.70 -9.18
CA PRO A 103 28.18 6.01 -7.84
C PRO A 103 27.65 7.35 -7.31
N GLY A 104 27.25 8.28 -8.19
CA GLY A 104 26.63 9.53 -7.80
C GLY A 104 25.25 9.34 -7.17
N VAL A 105 24.52 8.30 -7.59
CA VAL A 105 23.25 7.92 -6.95
C VAL A 105 23.50 7.35 -5.56
N ALA A 106 24.53 6.51 -5.38
CA ALA A 106 24.88 6.02 -4.04
C ALA A 106 25.23 7.17 -3.09
N ALA A 107 26.08 8.09 -3.53
CA ALA A 107 26.47 9.27 -2.75
C ALA A 107 25.24 10.16 -2.39
N TYR A 108 24.33 10.36 -3.33
CA TYR A 108 23.07 11.09 -3.08
C TYR A 108 22.23 10.43 -1.99
N VAL A 109 22.03 9.12 -2.05
CA VAL A 109 21.26 8.38 -1.05
C VAL A 109 21.91 8.43 0.31
N GLU A 110 23.24 8.21 0.38
CA GLU A 110 23.99 8.27 1.64
C GLU A 110 23.89 9.64 2.30
N GLU A 111 24.02 10.72 1.53
CA GLU A 111 23.88 12.09 2.04
C GLU A 111 22.47 12.35 2.60
N ARG A 112 21.44 11.96 1.85
CA ARG A 112 20.03 12.14 2.29
C ARG A 112 19.71 11.33 3.53
N LEU A 113 20.21 10.09 3.64
CA LEU A 113 19.99 9.22 4.81
C LEU A 113 20.53 9.81 6.13
N LYS A 114 21.50 10.73 6.09
CA LYS A 114 22.01 11.44 7.28
C LYS A 114 20.92 12.22 8.03
N LYS A 115 19.82 12.55 7.37
CA LYS A 115 18.64 13.18 8.03
C LYS A 115 17.99 12.30 9.10
N GLY A 116 18.19 10.99 9.07
CA GLY A 116 17.71 10.04 10.08
C GLY A 116 16.18 9.83 10.11
N ILE A 117 15.47 10.33 9.13
CA ILE A 117 13.99 10.28 9.09
C ILE A 117 13.42 9.13 8.24
N TYR A 118 14.21 8.61 7.31
CA TYR A 118 13.74 7.63 6.33
C TYR A 118 13.52 6.25 6.95
N ARG A 119 12.49 5.56 6.46
CA ARG A 119 12.14 4.19 6.84
C ARG A 119 12.48 3.17 5.77
N GLY A 120 12.84 3.62 4.57
CA GLY A 120 13.25 2.76 3.46
C GLY A 120 13.97 3.53 2.35
N ILE A 121 14.59 2.77 1.45
CA ILE A 121 15.17 3.22 0.18
C ILE A 121 14.29 2.67 -0.93
N GLY A 122 13.82 3.51 -1.82
CA GLY A 122 12.90 3.18 -2.90
C GLY A 122 11.68 4.11 -2.90
N GLU A 123 10.74 3.92 -3.79
CA GLU A 123 10.64 2.85 -4.81
C GLU A 123 11.77 2.95 -5.85
N PHE A 124 12.32 1.81 -6.23
CA PHE A 124 13.26 1.71 -7.35
C PHE A 124 12.89 0.55 -8.29
N HIS A 125 13.18 0.73 -9.58
CA HIS A 125 13.03 -0.28 -10.63
C HIS A 125 14.35 -1.02 -10.82
N LEU A 126 14.30 -2.35 -10.92
CA LEU A 126 15.49 -3.16 -11.05
C LEU A 126 15.19 -4.42 -11.86
N SER A 127 16.14 -4.86 -12.68
CA SER A 127 16.11 -6.16 -13.36
C SER A 127 16.92 -7.21 -12.60
N ALA A 128 16.65 -8.49 -12.85
CA ALA A 128 17.41 -9.57 -12.24
C ALA A 128 18.90 -9.54 -12.58
N SER A 129 19.28 -9.02 -13.77
CA SER A 129 20.69 -8.85 -14.18
C SER A 129 21.45 -7.82 -13.36
N ASP A 130 20.76 -6.86 -12.75
CA ASP A 130 21.36 -5.79 -11.95
C ASP A 130 21.24 -6.01 -10.43
N ALA A 131 20.66 -7.13 -9.98
CA ALA A 131 20.42 -7.40 -8.57
C ALA A 131 21.71 -7.40 -7.70
N ASP A 132 22.86 -7.66 -8.29
CA ASP A 132 24.19 -7.63 -7.66
C ASP A 132 25.05 -6.44 -8.10
N ALA A 133 24.45 -5.42 -8.75
CA ALA A 133 25.17 -4.22 -9.15
C ALA A 133 25.71 -3.44 -7.92
N PRO A 134 26.81 -2.67 -8.08
CA PRO A 134 27.51 -2.05 -6.94
C PRO A 134 26.60 -1.16 -6.07
N VAL A 135 25.72 -0.37 -6.67
CA VAL A 135 24.82 0.52 -5.91
C VAL A 135 23.74 -0.29 -5.18
N VAL A 136 23.25 -1.39 -5.78
CA VAL A 136 22.28 -2.29 -5.13
C VAL A 136 22.90 -2.96 -3.90
N GLN A 137 24.14 -3.47 -4.02
CA GLN A 137 24.90 -4.01 -2.88
C GLN A 137 25.04 -2.96 -1.77
N ARG A 138 25.37 -1.72 -2.14
CA ARG A 138 25.49 -0.62 -1.19
C ARG A 138 24.18 -0.31 -0.48
N PHE A 139 23.05 -0.26 -1.22
CA PHE A 139 21.72 -0.05 -0.63
C PHE A 139 21.32 -1.20 0.30
N ALA A 140 21.60 -2.44 -0.08
CA ALA A 140 21.37 -3.60 0.79
C ALA A 140 22.16 -3.51 2.10
N ALA A 141 23.43 -3.10 2.04
CA ALA A 141 24.28 -2.90 3.23
C ALA A 141 23.72 -1.79 4.14
N LEU A 142 23.36 -0.63 3.56
CA LEU A 142 22.75 0.49 4.30
C LEU A 142 21.42 0.10 4.94
N ALA A 143 20.57 -0.61 4.17
CA ALA A 143 19.28 -1.06 4.66
C ALA A 143 19.42 -2.05 5.83
N ALA A 144 20.34 -3.00 5.75
CA ALA A 144 20.62 -3.93 6.84
C ALA A 144 21.14 -3.21 8.08
N GLN A 145 22.13 -2.30 7.91
CA GLN A 145 22.76 -1.55 8.99
C GLN A 145 21.77 -0.64 9.73
N GLN A 146 20.94 0.09 8.98
CA GLN A 146 20.00 1.09 9.51
C GLN A 146 18.60 0.55 9.73
N LYS A 147 18.38 -0.75 9.52
CA LYS A 147 17.05 -1.40 9.61
C LYS A 147 16.00 -0.75 8.72
N LEU A 148 16.39 -0.33 7.51
CA LEU A 148 15.49 0.22 6.51
C LEU A 148 14.84 -0.88 5.68
N PHE A 149 13.75 -0.53 5.00
CA PHE A 149 13.19 -1.36 3.93
C PHE A 149 13.85 -1.02 2.58
N LEU A 150 13.93 -1.99 1.69
CA LEU A 150 14.06 -1.73 0.25
C LEU A 150 12.65 -1.82 -0.36
N HIS A 151 12.16 -0.73 -0.96
CA HIS A 151 10.89 -0.72 -1.70
C HIS A 151 11.22 -0.95 -3.17
N ALA A 152 10.94 -2.18 -3.64
CA ALA A 152 11.45 -2.67 -4.91
C ALA A 152 10.31 -2.92 -5.92
N HIS A 153 10.31 -2.18 -7.05
CA HIS A 153 9.47 -2.43 -8.21
C HIS A 153 10.19 -3.42 -9.13
N VAL A 154 9.91 -4.67 -8.93
CA VAL A 154 10.60 -5.79 -9.60
C VAL A 154 9.62 -6.94 -9.85
N ASP A 155 9.93 -7.82 -10.81
CA ASP A 155 9.21 -9.07 -11.00
C ASP A 155 9.51 -10.11 -9.90
N ASP A 156 8.82 -11.24 -9.95
CA ASP A 156 8.94 -12.32 -8.97
C ASP A 156 10.32 -12.98 -9.00
N VAL A 157 10.96 -13.10 -10.16
CA VAL A 157 12.32 -13.63 -10.30
C VAL A 157 13.34 -12.72 -9.63
N THR A 158 13.20 -11.42 -9.85
CA THR A 158 14.12 -10.42 -9.30
C THR A 158 13.97 -10.27 -7.79
N VAL A 159 12.74 -10.27 -7.25
CA VAL A 159 12.55 -10.19 -5.80
C VAL A 159 13.09 -11.44 -5.09
N GLU A 160 12.90 -12.63 -5.66
CA GLU A 160 13.45 -13.87 -5.12
C GLU A 160 14.99 -13.86 -5.14
N LYS A 161 15.61 -13.31 -6.21
CA LYS A 161 17.05 -13.11 -6.30
C LYS A 161 17.56 -12.14 -5.25
N LEU A 162 16.91 -10.98 -5.05
CA LEU A 162 17.27 -10.01 -4.01
C LEU A 162 17.20 -10.61 -2.61
N LEU A 163 16.13 -11.34 -2.28
CA LEU A 163 15.96 -11.99 -0.98
C LEU A 163 17.00 -13.08 -0.72
N THR A 164 17.47 -13.75 -1.78
CA THR A 164 18.50 -14.76 -1.71
C THR A 164 19.90 -14.15 -1.53
N LEU A 165 20.21 -13.07 -2.26
CA LEU A 165 21.48 -12.37 -2.16
C LEU A 165 21.64 -11.59 -0.85
N TYR A 166 20.53 -11.04 -0.35
CA TYR A 166 20.52 -10.15 0.82
C TYR A 166 19.52 -10.60 1.90
N PRO A 167 19.74 -11.76 2.54
CA PRO A 167 18.76 -12.38 3.46
C PRO A 167 18.49 -11.55 4.72
N GLY A 168 19.39 -10.62 5.07
CA GLY A 168 19.21 -9.72 6.21
C GLY A 168 18.40 -8.45 5.91
N VAL A 169 17.99 -8.21 4.67
CA VAL A 169 17.29 -7.00 4.24
C VAL A 169 15.79 -7.22 4.23
N ARG A 170 15.02 -6.23 4.71
CA ARG A 170 13.57 -6.21 4.63
C ARG A 170 13.14 -5.63 3.28
N ILE A 171 12.29 -6.34 2.55
CA ILE A 171 11.78 -5.88 1.26
C ILE A 171 10.28 -5.59 1.35
N LEU A 172 9.88 -4.40 0.89
CA LEU A 172 8.53 -4.07 0.50
C LEU A 172 8.44 -4.24 -1.03
N TRP A 173 7.73 -5.25 -1.48
CA TRP A 173 7.61 -5.58 -2.89
C TRP A 173 6.47 -4.79 -3.53
N ALA A 174 6.83 -3.88 -4.42
CA ALA A 174 5.88 -3.01 -5.07
C ALA A 174 4.94 -3.81 -6.00
N HIS A 175 3.66 -3.46 -5.96
CA HIS A 175 2.62 -4.01 -6.84
C HIS A 175 2.50 -5.54 -6.83
N ALA A 176 2.96 -6.22 -5.78
CA ALA A 176 3.05 -7.68 -5.78
C ALA A 176 3.73 -8.21 -7.07
N GLY A 177 4.73 -7.49 -7.60
CA GLY A 177 5.45 -7.82 -8.84
C GLY A 177 4.64 -7.64 -10.12
N MET A 178 3.65 -6.75 -10.14
CA MET A 178 2.79 -6.40 -11.28
C MET A 178 2.03 -7.58 -11.89
N SER A 179 2.72 -8.54 -12.48
CA SER A 179 2.18 -9.67 -13.22
C SER A 179 2.19 -11.01 -12.47
N ALA A 180 2.80 -11.07 -11.28
CA ALA A 180 2.84 -12.31 -10.50
C ALA A 180 1.43 -12.67 -9.98
N GLY A 181 0.94 -13.88 -10.26
CA GLY A 181 -0.36 -14.35 -9.76
C GLY A 181 -0.36 -14.58 -8.25
N ALA A 182 -1.55 -14.61 -7.65
CA ALA A 182 -1.73 -14.77 -6.20
C ALA A 182 -0.97 -15.97 -5.62
N ALA A 183 -0.97 -17.11 -6.32
CA ALA A 183 -0.25 -18.32 -5.91
C ALA A 183 1.27 -18.10 -5.80
N THR A 184 1.89 -17.40 -6.77
CA THR A 184 3.31 -17.05 -6.74
C THR A 184 3.63 -16.10 -5.60
N VAL A 185 2.81 -15.05 -5.43
CA VAL A 185 2.97 -14.10 -4.32
C VAL A 185 2.86 -14.81 -2.98
N GLY A 186 1.85 -15.65 -2.79
CA GLY A 186 1.65 -16.44 -1.57
C GLY A 186 2.81 -17.39 -1.26
N ARG A 187 3.39 -18.02 -2.28
CA ARG A 187 4.59 -18.87 -2.15
C ARG A 187 5.80 -18.08 -1.66
N LEU A 188 6.07 -16.92 -2.28
CA LEU A 188 7.22 -16.08 -1.93
C LEU A 188 7.08 -15.49 -0.51
N VAL A 189 5.92 -14.97 -0.17
CA VAL A 189 5.62 -14.44 1.17
C VAL A 189 5.73 -15.53 2.25
N GLY A 190 5.30 -16.76 1.93
CA GLY A 190 5.43 -17.90 2.85
C GLY A 190 6.87 -18.39 3.03
N ARG A 191 7.71 -18.24 1.99
CA ARG A 191 9.11 -18.66 2.03
C ARG A 191 10.04 -17.64 2.69
N PHE A 192 9.79 -16.34 2.49
CA PHE A 192 10.68 -15.27 2.92
C PHE A 192 10.06 -14.43 4.05
N PRO A 193 10.51 -14.60 5.31
CA PRO A 193 9.93 -13.89 6.45
C PRO A 193 10.20 -12.38 6.43
N ASN A 194 11.15 -11.91 5.64
CA ASN A 194 11.55 -10.52 5.45
C ASN A 194 10.94 -9.88 4.19
N LEU A 195 9.88 -10.49 3.61
CA LEU A 195 9.12 -9.96 2.48
C LEU A 195 7.76 -9.45 2.93
N TRP A 196 7.44 -8.21 2.59
CA TRP A 196 6.10 -7.60 2.62
C TRP A 196 5.72 -7.14 1.24
N VAL A 197 4.44 -6.98 0.99
CA VAL A 197 3.89 -6.73 -0.34
C VAL A 197 2.89 -5.58 -0.27
N GLU A 198 2.99 -4.62 -1.17
CA GLU A 198 1.92 -3.65 -1.35
C GLU A 198 1.15 -3.89 -2.66
N LEU A 199 -0.10 -3.46 -2.67
CA LEU A 199 -1.11 -3.87 -3.66
C LEU A 199 -1.53 -2.73 -4.61
N ALA A 200 -0.72 -1.68 -4.75
CA ALA A 200 -1.01 -0.62 -5.71
C ALA A 200 -1.15 -1.21 -7.13
N LEU A 201 -2.10 -0.69 -7.88
CA LEU A 201 -2.38 -1.09 -9.27
C LEU A 201 -2.79 -2.57 -9.48
N ARG A 202 -2.95 -3.37 -8.43
CA ARG A 202 -3.38 -4.78 -8.50
C ARG A 202 -4.90 -4.87 -8.66
N VAL A 203 -5.35 -4.58 -9.88
CA VAL A 203 -6.79 -4.65 -10.22
C VAL A 203 -7.34 -6.08 -10.17
N ASP A 204 -6.48 -7.09 -10.31
CA ASP A 204 -6.81 -8.52 -10.24
C ASP A 204 -7.10 -9.03 -8.81
N VAL A 205 -6.86 -8.22 -7.79
CA VAL A 205 -7.38 -8.50 -6.43
C VAL A 205 -8.92 -8.49 -6.43
N ALA A 206 -9.53 -7.71 -7.31
CA ALA A 206 -10.96 -7.73 -7.52
C ALA A 206 -11.31 -8.64 -8.71
N ALA A 207 -12.18 -9.62 -8.50
CA ALA A 207 -12.72 -10.45 -9.56
C ALA A 207 -13.67 -9.65 -10.48
N SER A 208 -13.93 -10.16 -11.68
CA SER A 208 -14.96 -9.62 -12.58
C SER A 208 -16.30 -9.54 -11.85
N GLY A 209 -16.88 -8.32 -11.75
CA GLY A 209 -18.10 -8.08 -10.97
C GLY A 209 -17.87 -7.48 -9.57
N GLY A 210 -16.64 -7.12 -9.21
CA GLY A 210 -16.30 -6.35 -8.00
C GLY A 210 -16.18 -7.17 -6.71
N GLY A 211 -16.19 -8.50 -6.79
CA GLY A 211 -15.88 -9.39 -5.67
C GLY A 211 -14.38 -9.49 -5.41
N LEU A 212 -13.98 -9.90 -4.19
CA LEU A 212 -12.61 -10.29 -3.91
C LEU A 212 -12.28 -11.59 -4.66
N ASP A 213 -11.18 -11.61 -5.39
CA ASP A 213 -10.72 -12.80 -6.09
C ASP A 213 -10.47 -13.97 -5.10
N PRO A 214 -10.92 -15.20 -5.37
CA PRO A 214 -10.80 -16.32 -4.45
C PRO A 214 -9.35 -16.73 -4.13
N GLU A 215 -8.42 -16.64 -5.09
CA GLU A 215 -7.03 -16.97 -4.88
C GLU A 215 -6.35 -15.92 -4.00
N TRP A 216 -6.58 -14.63 -4.29
CA TRP A 216 -6.13 -13.54 -3.43
C TRP A 216 -6.72 -13.64 -2.02
N ARG A 217 -8.01 -13.98 -1.92
CA ARG A 217 -8.64 -14.19 -0.60
C ARG A 217 -7.93 -15.28 0.19
N ALA A 218 -7.59 -16.41 -0.43
CA ALA A 218 -6.89 -17.50 0.24
C ALA A 218 -5.48 -17.08 0.71
N VAL A 219 -4.76 -16.31 -0.10
CA VAL A 219 -3.43 -15.77 0.25
C VAL A 219 -3.52 -14.79 1.41
N PHE A 220 -4.48 -13.85 1.40
CA PHE A 220 -4.68 -12.89 2.49
C PHE A 220 -5.05 -13.57 3.81
N LEU A 221 -5.88 -14.60 3.79
CA LEU A 221 -6.24 -15.36 4.99
C LEU A 221 -5.06 -16.14 5.57
N ARG A 222 -4.14 -16.60 4.71
CA ARG A 222 -2.96 -17.35 5.12
C ARG A 222 -1.84 -16.46 5.65
N HIS A 223 -1.69 -15.25 5.10
CA HIS A 223 -0.59 -14.32 5.40
C HIS A 223 -1.10 -12.90 5.69
N PRO A 224 -2.02 -12.70 6.62
CA PRO A 224 -2.70 -11.41 6.82
C PRO A 224 -1.75 -10.29 7.27
N ASP A 225 -0.60 -10.62 7.82
CA ASP A 225 0.41 -9.70 8.33
C ASP A 225 1.46 -9.26 7.30
N ARG A 226 1.30 -9.64 6.03
CA ARG A 226 2.30 -9.42 4.96
C ARG A 226 1.88 -8.43 3.89
N PHE A 227 0.61 -8.03 3.85
CA PHE A 227 0.06 -7.18 2.79
C PHE A 227 -0.25 -5.78 3.28
N LEU A 228 -0.08 -4.80 2.40
CA LEU A 228 -0.41 -3.40 2.61
C LEU A 228 -1.20 -2.88 1.40
N VAL A 229 -2.07 -1.90 1.63
CA VAL A 229 -2.71 -1.14 0.55
C VAL A 229 -1.70 -0.14 -0.04
N GLY A 230 -1.79 0.12 -1.35
CA GLY A 230 -1.04 1.16 -2.02
C GLY A 230 -1.87 1.78 -3.15
N THR A 231 -1.57 3.03 -3.54
CA THR A 231 -2.26 3.71 -4.66
C THR A 231 -1.35 4.00 -5.84
N ASP A 232 -0.08 4.30 -5.61
CA ASP A 232 0.90 4.70 -6.59
C ASP A 232 0.51 5.94 -7.41
N THR A 233 0.78 7.11 -6.86
CA THR A 233 0.51 8.41 -7.49
C THR A 233 1.65 8.85 -8.44
N TRP A 234 2.07 7.98 -9.35
CA TRP A 234 3.24 8.20 -10.24
C TRP A 234 3.03 9.25 -11.34
N VAL A 235 1.79 9.65 -11.61
CA VAL A 235 1.43 10.76 -12.50
C VAL A 235 0.43 11.69 -11.81
N THR A 236 0.53 12.98 -12.10
CA THR A 236 -0.23 14.05 -11.45
C THR A 236 -1.73 13.84 -11.46
N SER A 237 -2.30 13.32 -12.55
CA SER A 237 -3.76 13.06 -12.65
C SER A 237 -4.28 12.02 -11.66
N ARG A 238 -3.42 11.18 -11.09
CA ARG A 238 -3.84 10.19 -10.09
C ARG A 238 -4.20 10.84 -8.76
N TRP A 239 -3.69 12.03 -8.46
CA TRP A 239 -4.14 12.79 -7.30
C TRP A 239 -5.62 13.18 -7.38
N ASP A 240 -6.09 13.53 -8.58
CA ASP A 240 -7.49 13.92 -8.78
C ASP A 240 -8.47 12.73 -8.67
N THR A 241 -8.00 11.51 -8.91
CA THR A 241 -8.80 10.27 -8.88
C THR A 241 -8.57 9.41 -7.64
N LEU A 242 -7.67 9.78 -6.72
CA LEU A 242 -7.26 8.95 -5.59
C LEU A 242 -8.43 8.57 -4.68
N VAL A 243 -9.31 9.54 -4.36
CA VAL A 243 -10.47 9.31 -3.48
C VAL A 243 -11.42 8.26 -4.09
N ASP A 244 -11.69 8.36 -5.39
CA ASP A 244 -12.53 7.39 -6.09
C ASP A 244 -11.82 6.04 -6.26
N GLY A 245 -10.51 6.05 -6.46
CA GLY A 245 -9.67 4.85 -6.53
C GLY A 245 -9.66 4.01 -5.25
N MET A 246 -9.98 4.61 -4.10
CA MET A 246 -10.11 3.89 -2.82
C MET A 246 -11.41 3.09 -2.69
N LYS A 247 -12.45 3.39 -3.49
CA LYS A 247 -13.75 2.67 -3.41
C LYS A 247 -13.62 1.17 -3.71
N PRO A 248 -12.95 0.73 -4.79
CA PRO A 248 -12.69 -0.69 -5.03
C PRO A 248 -11.89 -1.34 -3.89
N VAL A 249 -10.90 -0.63 -3.34
CA VAL A 249 -10.08 -1.14 -2.22
C VAL A 249 -10.97 -1.40 -0.99
N GLN A 250 -11.81 -0.45 -0.60
CA GLN A 250 -12.77 -0.62 0.49
C GLN A 250 -13.76 -1.76 0.22
N SER A 251 -14.17 -1.94 -1.04
CA SER A 251 -15.10 -2.99 -1.44
C SER A 251 -14.53 -4.39 -1.24
N TRP A 252 -13.31 -4.68 -1.69
CA TRP A 252 -12.72 -6.00 -1.48
C TRP A 252 -12.27 -6.23 -0.04
N LEU A 253 -11.80 -5.19 0.69
CA LEU A 253 -11.50 -5.28 2.12
C LEU A 253 -12.73 -5.69 2.93
N ALA A 254 -13.91 -5.17 2.60
CA ALA A 254 -15.17 -5.49 3.29
C ALA A 254 -15.59 -6.97 3.16
N GLN A 255 -15.01 -7.72 2.22
CA GLN A 255 -15.28 -9.14 2.00
C GLN A 255 -14.34 -10.08 2.77
N LEU A 256 -13.36 -9.51 3.47
CA LEU A 256 -12.48 -10.24 4.39
C LEU A 256 -13.03 -10.25 5.83
N PRO A 257 -12.64 -11.22 6.65
CA PRO A 257 -12.85 -11.12 8.10
C PRO A 257 -12.28 -9.80 8.62
N ARG A 258 -13.02 -9.11 9.49
CA ARG A 258 -12.68 -7.76 9.99
C ARG A 258 -11.21 -7.62 10.43
N GLY A 259 -10.69 -8.56 11.21
CA GLY A 259 -9.32 -8.52 11.69
C GLY A 259 -8.27 -8.60 10.55
N VAL A 260 -8.54 -9.40 9.51
CA VAL A 260 -7.68 -9.50 8.33
C VAL A 260 -7.72 -8.22 7.51
N ALA A 261 -8.93 -7.68 7.28
CA ALA A 261 -9.11 -6.42 6.58
C ALA A 261 -8.37 -5.26 7.27
N GLU A 262 -8.47 -5.14 8.59
CA GLU A 262 -7.77 -4.13 9.37
C GLU A 262 -6.24 -4.29 9.33
N GLN A 263 -5.73 -5.53 9.35
CA GLN A 263 -4.30 -5.76 9.19
C GLN A 263 -3.79 -5.23 7.85
N ILE A 264 -4.44 -5.57 6.76
CA ILE A 264 -4.04 -5.15 5.41
C ILE A 264 -4.27 -3.65 5.20
N ALA A 265 -5.39 -3.12 5.69
CA ALA A 265 -5.76 -1.74 5.49
C ALA A 265 -4.80 -0.75 6.19
N TYR A 266 -4.38 -1.03 7.42
CA TYR A 266 -3.57 -0.07 8.17
C TYR A 266 -2.66 -0.68 9.27
N ARG A 267 -3.06 -1.73 9.99
CA ARG A 267 -2.32 -2.21 11.16
C ARG A 267 -0.92 -2.74 10.82
N ASN A 268 -0.75 -3.37 9.64
CA ASN A 268 0.57 -3.82 9.21
C ASN A 268 1.52 -2.64 9.01
N ALA A 269 1.06 -1.56 8.37
CA ALA A 269 1.88 -0.37 8.19
C ALA A 269 2.19 0.31 9.54
N GLU A 270 1.22 0.42 10.46
CA GLU A 270 1.46 0.97 11.79
C GLU A 270 2.52 0.18 12.57
N ARG A 271 2.47 -1.14 12.50
CA ARG A 271 3.46 -2.03 13.14
C ARG A 271 4.85 -1.92 12.53
N LEU A 272 4.93 -1.82 11.19
CA LEU A 272 6.20 -1.77 10.46
C LEU A 272 6.86 -0.39 10.51
N PHE A 273 6.03 0.65 10.56
CA PHE A 273 6.43 2.06 10.49
C PHE A 273 5.77 2.86 11.63
N PRO A 274 6.08 2.57 12.90
CA PRO A 274 5.49 3.31 14.02
C PRO A 274 5.79 4.81 13.88
N PRO A 275 4.92 5.69 14.43
CA PRO A 275 5.22 7.12 14.55
C PRO A 275 6.55 7.34 15.28
N ASN A 276 7.27 8.38 14.87
CA ASN A 276 8.46 8.84 15.60
C ASN A 276 8.08 9.46 16.92
#